data_4bfce30bbedc0e40e942817a03326880
#
_entry.id   4bfce30bbedc0e40e942817a03326880
#
_cell.length_a   1.000
_cell.length_b   1.000
_cell.length_c   1.000
_cell.angle_alpha   90.00
_cell.angle_beta   90.00
_cell.angle_gamma   90.00
#
_symmetry.space_group_name_H-M   'P 1'
#
loop_
_entity.id
_entity.type
_entity.pdbx_description
1 polymer ?
#
loop_
_entity_poly.entity_id
_entity_poly.type
_entity_poly.pdbx_seq_one_letter_code
_entity_poly.pdbx_strand_id
1 'polypeptide(L)'
;MNNNIQKNIELTLDEIHNFRGKYPKQLIYLFLIEMWERFCFYGMRGVLTIFMVGQLGVTDKESNLKYGAIQAFIYAFTFIGGILADKILGFRKSLFIGGITMVLGNLIIAYSPHDFFYFGITLSIIGTGFFKPNISTMVGELYSEKDPRRDAGFGLFYSGINLGALFGGILCVYLGKYHSWNLCFLAAAIVMLIGIIIFLITKKYLGPIGDSPLRNMKASSRRLREIVVYVGVLLCFPIIYAMIHNTRYTDYFMYTIGPLAILLFVIELIKIKSIQIRKKLMAAMILIVFSVLFFAFFEQSGGALAIFAESNLSHKLLFFTIDPNIVNNSSNALFVIVLSPLFGLLWLWLAKFKLEPNTVIKFGLGFLFLSASFYVLYSTRYFADNNGIASLNIFTIAYLVMTFAELCLSPVGLSIVTKLSPKNLSGMMMGLWFLASSYAQYVAGLLGAGMSSSYENASLTDKLYSYTSGFEQLANYALIAGLIIILFSPLIRKLMQGIK
;
A
#
# COMPACT_ATOMS: atom_id res chain seq x y z
N MET A 1 -56.08 -7.82 -14.98
CA MET A 1 -54.65 -7.88 -15.43
C MET A 1 -53.85 -6.92 -14.54
N ASN A 2 -53.25 -7.48 -13.52
CA ASN A 2 -52.42 -6.70 -12.54
C ASN A 2 -51.03 -6.45 -13.15
N ASN A 3 -50.80 -5.24 -13.58
CA ASN A 3 -49.44 -4.77 -13.88
C ASN A 3 -48.68 -4.51 -12.60
N ASN A 4 -48.10 -5.55 -12.01
CA ASN A 4 -47.06 -5.42 -11.02
C ASN A 4 -45.78 -4.99 -11.72
N ILE A 5 -45.63 -3.70 -12.02
CA ILE A 5 -44.35 -3.08 -12.26
C ILE A 5 -43.66 -3.07 -10.89
N GLN A 6 -42.82 -4.06 -10.64
CA GLN A 6 -41.79 -3.95 -9.56
C GLN A 6 -40.99 -2.70 -9.84
N LYS A 7 -41.35 -1.56 -9.25
CA LYS A 7 -40.46 -0.44 -9.10
C LYS A 7 -39.22 -0.97 -8.35
N ASN A 8 -38.11 -1.08 -9.07
CA ASN A 8 -36.81 -1.21 -8.43
C ASN A 8 -36.65 -0.03 -7.49
N ILE A 9 -36.96 -0.23 -6.22
CA ILE A 9 -36.74 0.78 -5.17
C ILE A 9 -35.23 0.87 -5.01
N GLU A 10 -34.61 1.81 -5.72
CA GLU A 10 -33.21 2.15 -5.47
C GLU A 10 -33.16 2.71 -4.03
N LEU A 11 -32.33 2.07 -3.18
CA LEU A 11 -32.10 2.54 -1.81
C LEU A 11 -31.61 3.99 -1.84
N THR A 12 -32.20 4.82 -1.00
CA THR A 12 -31.76 6.21 -0.82
C THR A 12 -30.55 6.27 0.12
N LEU A 13 -29.81 7.38 0.08
CA LEU A 13 -28.68 7.59 0.98
C LEU A 13 -29.13 7.61 2.45
N ASP A 14 -30.30 8.21 2.75
CA ASP A 14 -30.87 8.26 4.08
C ASP A 14 -31.23 6.87 4.62
N GLU A 15 -31.74 5.99 3.78
CA GLU A 15 -32.01 4.59 4.17
C GLU A 15 -30.73 3.82 4.47
N ILE A 16 -29.65 4.11 3.73
CA ILE A 16 -28.33 3.51 3.99
C ILE A 16 -27.75 4.04 5.30
N HIS A 17 -27.82 5.35 5.57
CA HIS A 17 -27.28 5.96 6.79
C HIS A 17 -28.06 5.58 8.04
N ASN A 18 -29.37 5.32 7.92
CA ASN A 18 -30.25 4.92 9.03
C ASN A 18 -30.25 3.41 9.30
N PHE A 19 -29.17 2.71 8.98
CA PHE A 19 -29.07 1.28 9.26
C PHE A 19 -29.16 0.93 10.73
N ARG A 20 -29.80 -0.21 11.03
CA ARG A 20 -29.88 -0.76 12.38
C ARG A 20 -28.70 -1.69 12.66
N GLY A 21 -28.21 -1.65 13.89
CA GLY A 21 -27.10 -2.52 14.32
C GLY A 21 -25.73 -1.84 14.28
N LYS A 22 -24.68 -2.64 14.38
CA LYS A 22 -23.29 -2.16 14.49
C LYS A 22 -22.70 -1.76 13.14
N TYR A 23 -23.07 -2.47 12.07
CA TYR A 23 -22.53 -2.29 10.73
C TYR A 23 -23.64 -2.29 9.67
N PRO A 24 -23.55 -1.44 8.62
CA PRO A 24 -24.44 -1.53 7.47
C PRO A 24 -24.16 -2.81 6.66
N LYS A 25 -25.18 -3.46 6.10
CA LYS A 25 -25.02 -4.69 5.31
C LYS A 25 -24.07 -4.52 4.13
N GLN A 26 -24.05 -3.34 3.53
CA GLN A 26 -23.19 -2.98 2.41
C GLN A 26 -21.69 -3.06 2.75
N LEU A 27 -21.33 -2.83 3.99
CA LEU A 27 -19.94 -2.94 4.46
C LEU A 27 -19.38 -4.34 4.27
N ILE A 28 -20.18 -5.39 4.50
CA ILE A 28 -19.75 -6.79 4.31
C ILE A 28 -19.44 -7.06 2.84
N TYR A 29 -20.22 -6.50 1.92
CA TYR A 29 -19.97 -6.66 0.49
C TYR A 29 -18.66 -5.96 0.10
N LEU A 30 -18.47 -4.71 0.52
CA LEU A 30 -17.22 -3.98 0.24
C LEU A 30 -16.01 -4.63 0.92
N PHE A 31 -16.18 -5.16 2.13
CA PHE A 31 -15.15 -5.95 2.82
C PHE A 31 -14.69 -7.17 2.00
N LEU A 32 -15.64 -7.97 1.49
CA LEU A 32 -15.31 -9.15 0.67
C LEU A 32 -14.65 -8.75 -0.65
N ILE A 33 -15.13 -7.70 -1.30
CA ILE A 33 -14.57 -7.20 -2.57
C ILE A 33 -13.13 -6.73 -2.35
N GLU A 34 -12.87 -5.95 -1.28
CA GLU A 34 -11.52 -5.52 -0.92
C GLU A 34 -10.62 -6.70 -0.55
N MET A 35 -11.12 -7.63 0.27
CA MET A 35 -10.35 -8.82 0.67
C MET A 35 -9.83 -9.60 -0.54
N TRP A 36 -10.66 -9.83 -1.54
CA TRP A 36 -10.27 -10.54 -2.76
C TRP A 36 -9.29 -9.74 -3.64
N GLU A 37 -9.48 -8.43 -3.73
CA GLU A 37 -8.53 -7.57 -4.43
C GLU A 37 -7.19 -7.53 -3.70
N ARG A 38 -7.19 -7.42 -2.37
CA ARG A 38 -5.95 -7.47 -1.58
C ARG A 38 -5.25 -8.82 -1.69
N PHE A 39 -5.99 -9.91 -1.75
CA PHE A 39 -5.42 -11.22 -2.06
C PHE A 39 -4.66 -11.19 -3.41
N CYS A 40 -5.31 -10.71 -4.45
CA CYS A 40 -4.71 -10.59 -5.77
C CYS A 40 -3.45 -9.69 -5.73
N PHE A 41 -3.55 -8.52 -5.12
CA PHE A 41 -2.47 -7.55 -5.06
C PHE A 41 -1.27 -8.05 -4.25
N TYR A 42 -1.47 -8.48 -3.00
CA TYR A 42 -0.38 -8.93 -2.13
C TYR A 42 0.17 -10.30 -2.55
N GLY A 43 -0.66 -11.16 -3.11
CA GLY A 43 -0.21 -12.42 -3.68
C GLY A 43 0.74 -12.20 -4.85
N MET A 44 0.38 -11.33 -5.80
CA MET A 44 1.27 -10.93 -6.91
C MET A 44 2.52 -10.20 -6.38
N ARG A 45 2.34 -9.18 -5.51
CA ARG A 45 3.44 -8.39 -4.96
C ARG A 45 4.50 -9.26 -4.29
N GLY A 46 4.06 -10.25 -3.51
CA GLY A 46 4.94 -11.13 -2.73
C GLY A 46 5.83 -12.04 -3.56
N VAL A 47 5.49 -12.25 -4.84
CA VAL A 47 6.26 -13.12 -5.73
C VAL A 47 7.07 -12.35 -6.78
N LEU A 48 6.91 -11.03 -6.90
CA LEU A 48 7.51 -10.25 -8.00
C LEU A 48 9.01 -10.42 -8.11
N THR A 49 9.76 -10.17 -7.02
CA THR A 49 11.24 -10.21 -7.06
C THR A 49 11.77 -11.61 -7.23
N ILE A 50 11.21 -12.60 -6.51
CA ILE A 50 11.62 -13.99 -6.64
C ILE A 50 11.31 -14.54 -8.02
N PHE A 51 10.21 -14.14 -8.65
CA PHE A 51 9.90 -14.48 -10.03
C PHE A 51 10.88 -13.83 -11.01
N MET A 52 11.17 -12.54 -10.88
CA MET A 52 12.11 -11.84 -11.77
C MET A 52 13.51 -12.43 -11.68
N VAL A 53 13.99 -12.75 -10.49
CA VAL A 53 15.32 -13.37 -10.32
C VAL A 53 15.31 -14.81 -10.82
N GLY A 54 14.37 -15.64 -10.37
CA GLY A 54 14.37 -17.07 -10.64
C GLY A 54 13.91 -17.48 -12.03
N GLN A 55 13.04 -16.69 -12.69
CA GLN A 55 12.45 -17.06 -13.98
C GLN A 55 12.88 -16.15 -15.13
N LEU A 56 13.03 -14.82 -14.87
CA LEU A 56 13.44 -13.89 -15.92
C LEU A 56 14.96 -13.67 -15.96
N GLY A 57 15.73 -14.28 -15.05
CA GLY A 57 17.18 -14.15 -15.00
C GLY A 57 17.66 -12.72 -14.66
N VAL A 58 16.83 -11.92 -14.04
CA VAL A 58 17.15 -10.55 -13.62
C VAL A 58 18.03 -10.61 -12.36
N THR A 59 19.06 -9.78 -12.28
CA THR A 59 19.93 -9.74 -11.09
C THR A 59 19.15 -9.27 -9.84
N ASP A 60 19.63 -9.64 -8.63
CA ASP A 60 19.04 -9.23 -7.36
C ASP A 60 18.91 -7.70 -7.30
N LYS A 61 19.93 -6.97 -7.75
CA LYS A 61 19.97 -5.51 -7.80
C LYS A 61 18.90 -4.94 -8.73
N GLU A 62 18.83 -5.41 -9.95
CA GLU A 62 17.88 -4.94 -10.95
C GLU A 62 16.44 -5.30 -10.55
N SER A 63 16.22 -6.47 -9.97
CA SER A 63 14.92 -6.90 -9.47
C SER A 63 14.40 -5.96 -8.39
N ASN A 64 15.24 -5.51 -7.44
CA ASN A 64 14.86 -4.52 -6.43
C ASN A 64 14.51 -3.16 -7.07
N LEU A 65 15.28 -2.69 -8.06
CA LEU A 65 14.96 -1.43 -8.77
C LEU A 65 13.63 -1.52 -9.51
N LYS A 66 13.38 -2.61 -10.23
CA LYS A 66 12.11 -2.85 -10.95
C LYS A 66 10.94 -2.96 -9.97
N TYR A 67 11.12 -3.65 -8.85
CA TYR A 67 10.11 -3.73 -7.79
C TYR A 67 9.76 -2.33 -7.26
N GLY A 68 10.76 -1.52 -6.92
CA GLY A 68 10.56 -0.14 -6.47
C GLY A 68 9.81 0.71 -7.51
N ALA A 69 10.17 0.59 -8.80
CA ALA A 69 9.48 1.28 -9.89
C ALA A 69 8.01 0.85 -10.02
N ILE A 70 7.74 -0.46 -10.02
CA ILE A 70 6.38 -1.02 -10.09
C ILE A 70 5.51 -0.48 -8.94
N GLN A 71 6.02 -0.57 -7.71
CA GLN A 71 5.28 -0.11 -6.53
C GLN A 71 5.09 1.42 -6.55
N ALA A 72 6.08 2.19 -6.97
CA ALA A 72 5.97 3.63 -7.10
C ALA A 72 4.84 4.03 -8.06
N PHE A 73 4.74 3.38 -9.23
CA PHE A 73 3.66 3.66 -10.17
C PHE A 73 2.29 3.22 -9.69
N ILE A 74 2.18 2.15 -8.90
CA ILE A 74 0.92 1.77 -8.25
C ILE A 74 0.39 2.92 -7.39
N TYR A 75 1.25 3.52 -6.56
CA TYR A 75 0.84 4.64 -5.69
C TYR A 75 0.58 5.93 -6.48
N ALA A 76 1.39 6.23 -7.49
CA ALA A 76 1.16 7.38 -8.37
C ALA A 76 -0.19 7.25 -9.12
N PHE A 77 -0.49 6.06 -9.65
CA PHE A 77 -1.75 5.81 -10.37
C PHE A 77 -2.96 5.77 -9.43
N THR A 78 -2.80 5.41 -8.17
CA THR A 78 -3.85 5.50 -7.14
C THR A 78 -4.34 6.93 -6.99
N PHE A 79 -3.46 7.93 -7.04
CA PHE A 79 -3.84 9.34 -7.01
C PHE A 79 -4.60 9.75 -8.27
N ILE A 80 -4.10 9.38 -9.45
CA ILE A 80 -4.74 9.68 -10.74
C ILE A 80 -6.13 9.03 -10.81
N GLY A 81 -6.22 7.74 -10.48
CA GLY A 81 -7.48 6.98 -10.51
C GLY A 81 -8.51 7.54 -9.54
N GLY A 82 -8.10 7.99 -8.36
CA GLY A 82 -8.96 8.66 -7.39
C GLY A 82 -9.55 9.97 -7.94
N ILE A 83 -8.73 10.83 -8.54
CA ILE A 83 -9.20 12.10 -9.15
C ILE A 83 -10.17 11.84 -10.31
N LEU A 84 -9.84 10.89 -11.18
CA LEU A 84 -10.68 10.55 -12.34
C LEU A 84 -12.03 9.96 -11.91
N ALA A 85 -12.04 9.18 -10.84
CA ALA A 85 -13.26 8.67 -10.25
C ALA A 85 -14.11 9.79 -9.63
N ASP A 86 -13.51 10.62 -8.80
CA ASP A 86 -14.20 11.71 -8.09
C ASP A 86 -14.81 12.74 -9.06
N LYS A 87 -14.12 13.06 -10.15
CA LYS A 87 -14.55 14.13 -11.07
C LYS A 87 -15.34 13.67 -12.27
N ILE A 88 -15.19 12.43 -12.72
CA ILE A 88 -15.71 11.98 -14.02
C ILE A 88 -16.43 10.64 -13.94
N LEU A 89 -15.73 9.57 -13.58
CA LEU A 89 -16.24 8.20 -13.75
C LEU A 89 -17.24 7.79 -12.67
N GLY A 90 -17.07 8.28 -11.44
CA GLY A 90 -17.69 7.74 -10.25
C GLY A 90 -16.94 6.50 -9.72
N PHE A 91 -17.08 6.22 -8.44
CA PHE A 91 -16.30 5.17 -7.76
C PHE A 91 -16.68 3.76 -8.25
N ARG A 92 -17.96 3.51 -8.57
CA ARG A 92 -18.43 2.20 -9.06
C ARG A 92 -17.81 1.82 -10.40
N LYS A 93 -17.80 2.74 -11.37
CA LYS A 93 -17.22 2.47 -12.70
C LYS A 93 -15.71 2.30 -12.58
N SER A 94 -15.07 3.14 -11.79
CA SER A 94 -13.62 3.06 -11.55
C SER A 94 -13.23 1.74 -10.92
N LEU A 95 -13.95 1.29 -9.89
CA LEU A 95 -13.73 -0.02 -9.25
C LEU A 95 -13.90 -1.16 -10.25
N PHE A 96 -14.96 -1.15 -11.05
CA PHE A 96 -15.21 -2.19 -12.04
C PHE A 96 -14.12 -2.24 -13.10
N ILE A 97 -13.74 -1.10 -13.69
CA ILE A 97 -12.70 -1.01 -14.72
C ILE A 97 -11.35 -1.45 -14.11
N GLY A 98 -11.02 -0.94 -12.92
CA GLY A 98 -9.81 -1.33 -12.22
C GLY A 98 -9.71 -2.82 -11.99
N GLY A 99 -10.79 -3.42 -11.48
CA GLY A 99 -10.84 -4.85 -11.22
C GLY A 99 -10.72 -5.72 -12.48
N ILE A 100 -11.44 -5.37 -13.56
CA ILE A 100 -11.32 -6.07 -14.85
C ILE A 100 -9.91 -5.95 -15.43
N THR A 101 -9.30 -4.76 -15.32
CA THR A 101 -7.93 -4.55 -15.80
C THR A 101 -6.92 -5.40 -15.02
N MET A 102 -7.10 -5.56 -13.69
CA MET A 102 -6.29 -6.46 -12.87
C MET A 102 -6.49 -7.94 -13.26
N VAL A 103 -7.74 -8.37 -13.49
CA VAL A 103 -8.04 -9.73 -13.98
C VAL A 103 -7.32 -10.00 -15.29
N LEU A 104 -7.46 -9.10 -16.27
CA LEU A 104 -6.80 -9.23 -17.57
C LEU A 104 -5.27 -9.26 -17.44
N GLY A 105 -4.71 -8.39 -16.63
CA GLY A 105 -3.27 -8.36 -16.36
C GLY A 105 -2.75 -9.69 -15.84
N ASN A 106 -3.39 -10.25 -14.81
CA ASN A 106 -2.98 -11.53 -14.24
C ASN A 106 -3.26 -12.73 -15.17
N LEU A 107 -4.35 -12.72 -15.98
CA LEU A 107 -4.60 -13.76 -16.98
C LEU A 107 -3.56 -13.77 -18.10
N ILE A 108 -3.13 -12.60 -18.56
CA ILE A 108 -2.10 -12.45 -19.57
C ILE A 108 -0.77 -12.99 -19.05
N ILE A 109 -0.40 -12.65 -17.80
CA ILE A 109 0.79 -13.24 -17.17
C ILE A 109 0.62 -14.75 -17.02
N ALA A 110 -0.53 -15.23 -16.56
CA ALA A 110 -0.79 -16.66 -16.38
C ALA A 110 -0.68 -17.46 -17.68
N TYR A 111 -1.00 -16.86 -18.83
CA TYR A 111 -0.84 -17.50 -20.15
C TYR A 111 0.61 -17.77 -20.50
N SER A 112 1.51 -16.78 -20.39
CA SER A 112 2.96 -16.92 -20.54
C SER A 112 3.67 -15.97 -19.58
N PRO A 113 4.06 -16.44 -18.37
CA PRO A 113 4.66 -15.59 -17.35
C PRO A 113 5.97 -14.95 -17.83
N HIS A 114 6.78 -15.68 -18.63
CA HIS A 114 8.06 -15.18 -19.14
C HIS A 114 7.86 -14.02 -20.13
N ASP A 115 6.96 -14.17 -21.09
CA ASP A 115 6.84 -13.23 -22.22
C ASP A 115 6.00 -12.00 -21.89
N PHE A 116 4.94 -12.18 -21.06
CA PHE A 116 3.95 -11.15 -20.83
C PHE A 116 4.00 -10.54 -19.41
N PHE A 117 5.04 -10.84 -18.63
CA PHE A 117 5.14 -10.34 -17.25
C PHE A 117 4.97 -8.82 -17.16
N TYR A 118 5.84 -8.05 -17.82
CA TYR A 118 5.78 -6.59 -17.74
C TYR A 118 4.49 -6.00 -18.33
N PHE A 119 3.94 -6.65 -19.35
CA PHE A 119 2.67 -6.24 -19.94
C PHE A 119 1.52 -6.38 -18.94
N GLY A 120 1.39 -7.54 -18.30
CA GLY A 120 0.35 -7.78 -17.32
C GLY A 120 0.54 -6.99 -16.02
N ILE A 121 1.79 -6.78 -15.57
CA ILE A 121 2.11 -5.89 -14.44
C ILE A 121 1.67 -4.46 -14.74
N THR A 122 1.89 -3.95 -15.97
CA THR A 122 1.43 -2.60 -16.37
C THR A 122 -0.09 -2.48 -16.26
N LEU A 123 -0.84 -3.49 -16.71
CA LEU A 123 -2.29 -3.53 -16.53
C LEU A 123 -2.68 -3.56 -15.05
N SER A 124 -1.96 -4.34 -14.23
CA SER A 124 -2.23 -4.44 -12.80
C SER A 124 -1.95 -3.12 -12.07
N ILE A 125 -0.92 -2.36 -12.46
CA ILE A 125 -0.63 -1.01 -11.95
C ILE A 125 -1.83 -0.09 -12.21
N ILE A 126 -2.29 -0.03 -13.47
CA ILE A 126 -3.42 0.79 -13.88
C ILE A 126 -4.69 0.36 -13.13
N GLY A 127 -4.94 -0.95 -13.08
CA GLY A 127 -6.11 -1.53 -12.43
C GLY A 127 -6.18 -1.20 -10.94
N THR A 128 -5.09 -1.41 -10.21
CA THR A 128 -4.98 -1.08 -8.77
C THR A 128 -5.20 0.41 -8.52
N GLY A 129 -4.68 1.27 -9.40
CA GLY A 129 -4.88 2.71 -9.32
C GLY A 129 -6.34 3.13 -9.39
N PHE A 130 -7.15 2.48 -10.22
CA PHE A 130 -8.59 2.73 -10.30
C PHE A 130 -9.40 2.02 -9.21
N PHE A 131 -8.89 0.97 -8.60
CA PHE A 131 -9.62 0.19 -7.61
C PHE A 131 -9.43 0.73 -6.19
N LYS A 132 -8.18 0.77 -5.74
CA LYS A 132 -7.78 0.98 -4.34
C LYS A 132 -8.35 2.25 -3.68
N PRO A 133 -8.28 3.47 -4.27
CA PRO A 133 -8.76 4.67 -3.60
C PRO A 133 -10.28 4.71 -3.51
N ASN A 134 -10.96 4.09 -4.48
CA ASN A 134 -12.37 4.26 -4.68
C ASN A 134 -13.23 3.39 -3.75
N ILE A 135 -12.79 2.16 -3.46
CA ILE A 135 -13.53 1.29 -2.55
C ILE A 135 -13.51 1.82 -1.11
N SER A 136 -12.36 2.37 -0.67
CA SER A 136 -12.25 3.00 0.66
C SER A 136 -13.14 4.23 0.79
N THR A 137 -13.28 5.03 -0.27
CA THR A 137 -14.20 6.18 -0.31
C THR A 137 -15.65 5.70 -0.19
N MET A 138 -16.03 4.66 -0.93
CA MET A 138 -17.37 4.07 -0.84
C MET A 138 -17.71 3.55 0.56
N VAL A 139 -16.73 2.98 1.28
CA VAL A 139 -16.91 2.60 2.70
C VAL A 139 -17.19 3.83 3.56
N GLY A 140 -16.47 4.93 3.32
CA GLY A 140 -16.70 6.19 4.02
C GLY A 140 -18.09 6.76 3.79
N GLU A 141 -18.64 6.63 2.57
CA GLU A 141 -19.98 7.10 2.19
C GLU A 141 -21.12 6.26 2.77
N LEU A 142 -20.86 5.06 3.34
CA LEU A 142 -21.86 4.28 4.06
C LEU A 142 -22.31 4.90 5.39
N TYR A 143 -21.55 5.87 5.89
CA TYR A 143 -21.77 6.50 7.19
C TYR A 143 -21.98 8.00 7.02
N SER A 144 -22.88 8.58 7.84
CA SER A 144 -22.93 10.03 7.96
C SER A 144 -21.63 10.58 8.57
N GLU A 145 -21.30 11.86 8.32
CA GLU A 145 -20.04 12.48 8.78
C GLU A 145 -19.77 12.37 10.28
N LYS A 146 -20.85 12.32 11.10
CA LYS A 146 -20.78 12.30 12.56
C LYS A 146 -21.15 10.93 13.16
N ASP A 147 -21.29 9.89 12.35
CA ASP A 147 -21.66 8.56 12.86
C ASP A 147 -20.50 7.95 13.68
N PRO A 148 -20.67 7.71 14.99
CA PRO A 148 -19.61 7.15 15.84
C PRO A 148 -19.23 5.71 15.48
N ARG A 149 -20.06 5.01 14.67
CA ARG A 149 -19.79 3.64 14.20
C ARG A 149 -18.83 3.59 13.01
N ARG A 150 -18.54 4.75 12.40
CA ARG A 150 -17.69 4.86 11.21
C ARG A 150 -16.30 4.27 11.44
N ASP A 151 -15.67 4.60 12.56
CA ASP A 151 -14.31 4.11 12.88
C ASP A 151 -14.29 2.59 13.06
N ALA A 152 -15.32 2.02 13.70
CA ALA A 152 -15.45 0.57 13.83
C ALA A 152 -15.67 -0.11 12.47
N GLY A 153 -16.41 0.55 11.56
CA GLY A 153 -16.60 0.08 10.17
C GLY A 153 -15.29 0.05 9.38
N PHE A 154 -14.48 1.10 9.47
CA PHE A 154 -13.15 1.12 8.87
C PHE A 154 -12.21 0.08 9.49
N GLY A 155 -12.31 -0.18 10.80
CA GLY A 155 -11.55 -1.24 11.47
C GLY A 155 -11.88 -2.63 10.91
N LEU A 156 -13.16 -2.93 10.69
CA LEU A 156 -13.58 -4.18 10.04
C LEU A 156 -13.08 -4.26 8.61
N PHE A 157 -13.23 -3.18 7.82
CA PHE A 157 -12.74 -3.10 6.45
C PHE A 157 -11.21 -3.33 6.36
N TYR A 158 -10.45 -2.74 7.27
CA TYR A 158 -9.00 -2.93 7.37
C TYR A 158 -8.62 -4.38 7.71
N SER A 159 -9.43 -5.08 8.49
CA SER A 159 -9.23 -6.52 8.73
C SER A 159 -9.35 -7.34 7.44
N GLY A 160 -10.24 -6.95 6.51
CA GLY A 160 -10.36 -7.55 5.18
C GLY A 160 -9.09 -7.41 4.34
N ILE A 161 -8.46 -6.22 4.40
CA ILE A 161 -7.17 -5.97 3.74
C ILE A 161 -6.11 -6.97 4.21
N ASN A 162 -5.97 -7.14 5.53
CA ASN A 162 -4.97 -8.03 6.11
C ASN A 162 -5.29 -9.52 5.89
N LEU A 163 -6.56 -9.92 5.91
CA LEU A 163 -6.96 -11.28 5.55
C LEU A 163 -6.62 -11.60 4.09
N GLY A 164 -6.91 -10.68 3.17
CA GLY A 164 -6.53 -10.81 1.78
C GLY A 164 -5.02 -10.92 1.59
N ALA A 165 -4.25 -10.07 2.26
CA ALA A 165 -2.79 -10.10 2.23
C ALA A 165 -2.22 -11.42 2.78
N LEU A 166 -2.76 -11.91 3.89
CA LEU A 166 -2.36 -13.18 4.51
C LEU A 166 -2.57 -14.36 3.55
N PHE A 167 -3.78 -14.52 3.05
CA PHE A 167 -4.10 -15.65 2.17
C PHE A 167 -3.41 -15.54 0.80
N GLY A 168 -3.30 -14.33 0.24
CA GLY A 168 -2.60 -14.07 -1.01
C GLY A 168 -1.10 -14.40 -0.90
N GLY A 169 -0.45 -13.93 0.18
CA GLY A 169 0.95 -14.22 0.45
C GLY A 169 1.24 -15.72 0.63
N ILE A 170 0.36 -16.46 1.28
CA ILE A 170 0.50 -17.92 1.44
C ILE A 170 0.30 -18.65 0.11
N LEU A 171 -0.87 -18.44 -0.53
CA LEU A 171 -1.28 -19.26 -1.67
C LEU A 171 -0.46 -18.97 -2.92
N CYS A 172 -0.18 -17.70 -3.22
CA CYS A 172 0.56 -17.34 -4.44
C CYS A 172 2.03 -17.80 -4.38
N VAL A 173 2.69 -17.66 -3.22
CA VAL A 173 4.04 -18.20 -3.05
C VAL A 173 4.04 -19.74 -3.18
N TYR A 174 3.11 -20.41 -2.52
CA TYR A 174 3.00 -21.87 -2.59
C TYR A 174 2.75 -22.37 -4.02
N LEU A 175 1.79 -21.79 -4.72
CA LEU A 175 1.49 -22.19 -6.10
C LEU A 175 2.65 -21.89 -7.05
N GLY A 176 3.28 -20.71 -6.93
CA GLY A 176 4.38 -20.30 -7.81
C GLY A 176 5.62 -21.18 -7.65
N LYS A 177 6.03 -21.45 -6.42
CA LYS A 177 7.27 -22.19 -6.13
C LYS A 177 7.13 -23.71 -6.23
N TYR A 178 6.00 -24.28 -5.78
CA TYR A 178 5.84 -25.73 -5.65
C TYR A 178 4.99 -26.36 -6.74
N HIS A 179 4.31 -25.53 -7.58
CA HIS A 179 3.53 -26.04 -8.71
C HIS A 179 3.93 -25.36 -10.01
N SER A 180 3.38 -24.18 -10.30
CA SER A 180 3.78 -23.38 -11.47
C SER A 180 3.45 -21.91 -11.30
N TRP A 181 4.25 -21.04 -11.92
CA TRP A 181 3.99 -19.61 -11.95
C TRP A 181 2.70 -19.25 -12.69
N ASN A 182 2.33 -20.03 -13.71
CA ASN A 182 1.04 -19.88 -14.38
C ASN A 182 -0.12 -20.02 -13.41
N LEU A 183 -0.09 -21.04 -12.52
CA LEU A 183 -1.12 -21.24 -11.49
C LEU A 183 -1.15 -20.13 -10.44
N CYS A 184 0.01 -19.58 -10.08
CA CYS A 184 0.09 -18.44 -9.18
C CYS A 184 -0.71 -17.24 -9.70
N PHE A 185 -0.40 -16.81 -10.93
CA PHE A 185 -1.08 -15.66 -11.55
C PHE A 185 -2.52 -15.97 -11.93
N LEU A 186 -2.83 -17.20 -12.32
CA LEU A 186 -4.20 -17.65 -12.56
C LEU A 186 -5.05 -17.58 -11.28
N ALA A 187 -4.53 -18.03 -10.15
CA ALA A 187 -5.22 -17.94 -8.87
C ALA A 187 -5.51 -16.47 -8.49
N ALA A 188 -4.55 -15.57 -8.67
CA ALA A 188 -4.76 -14.15 -8.47
C ALA A 188 -5.85 -13.57 -9.37
N ALA A 189 -5.90 -13.99 -10.66
CA ALA A 189 -6.94 -13.58 -11.60
C ALA A 189 -8.33 -14.10 -11.21
N ILE A 190 -8.43 -15.38 -10.85
CA ILE A 190 -9.71 -16.01 -10.45
C ILE A 190 -10.27 -15.35 -9.20
N VAL A 191 -9.43 -15.12 -8.20
CA VAL A 191 -9.86 -14.52 -6.94
C VAL A 191 -10.31 -13.07 -7.15
N MET A 192 -9.61 -12.31 -8.00
CA MET A 192 -10.05 -10.96 -8.38
C MET A 192 -11.37 -10.98 -9.14
N LEU A 193 -11.58 -11.96 -10.04
CA LEU A 193 -12.82 -12.14 -10.76
C LEU A 193 -13.99 -12.44 -9.80
N ILE A 194 -13.78 -13.26 -8.76
CA ILE A 194 -14.77 -13.50 -7.70
C ILE A 194 -15.16 -12.17 -7.04
N GLY A 195 -14.19 -11.32 -6.70
CA GLY A 195 -14.44 -9.99 -6.15
C GLY A 195 -15.32 -9.13 -7.07
N ILE A 196 -15.05 -9.14 -8.38
CA ILE A 196 -15.86 -8.42 -9.38
C ILE A 196 -17.27 -9.00 -9.52
N ILE A 197 -17.41 -10.32 -9.48
CA ILE A 197 -18.74 -10.98 -9.52
C ILE A 197 -19.55 -10.56 -8.28
N ILE A 198 -18.96 -10.58 -7.09
CA ILE A 198 -19.62 -10.11 -5.85
C ILE A 198 -20.04 -8.64 -6.03
N PHE A 199 -19.18 -7.79 -6.58
CA PHE A 199 -19.51 -6.39 -6.84
C PHE A 199 -20.71 -6.26 -7.80
N LEU A 200 -20.74 -6.98 -8.92
CA LEU A 200 -21.83 -6.92 -9.89
C LEU A 200 -23.17 -7.34 -9.30
N ILE A 201 -23.18 -8.36 -8.44
CA ILE A 201 -24.38 -8.84 -7.75
C ILE A 201 -24.86 -7.85 -6.70
N THR A 202 -23.92 -7.23 -5.97
CA THR A 202 -24.22 -6.42 -4.77
C THR A 202 -24.34 -4.93 -5.05
N LYS A 203 -23.88 -4.43 -6.20
CA LYS A 203 -23.91 -2.99 -6.54
C LYS A 203 -25.29 -2.34 -6.43
N LYS A 204 -26.37 -3.12 -6.63
CA LYS A 204 -27.75 -2.65 -6.49
C LYS A 204 -28.10 -2.22 -5.05
N TYR A 205 -27.40 -2.75 -4.05
CA TYR A 205 -27.62 -2.42 -2.63
C TYR A 205 -26.86 -1.17 -2.17
N LEU A 206 -26.03 -0.59 -3.04
CA LEU A 206 -25.24 0.60 -2.71
C LEU A 206 -26.01 1.92 -2.92
N GLY A 207 -27.26 1.87 -3.43
CA GLY A 207 -28.06 3.07 -3.68
C GLY A 207 -27.32 4.08 -4.57
N PRO A 208 -27.17 5.36 -4.17
CA PRO A 208 -26.43 6.37 -4.93
C PRO A 208 -24.91 6.36 -4.69
N ILE A 209 -24.42 5.58 -3.70
CA ILE A 209 -23.00 5.55 -3.33
C ILE A 209 -22.13 5.15 -4.52
N GLY A 210 -21.16 5.99 -4.87
CA GLY A 210 -20.19 5.74 -5.93
C GLY A 210 -20.70 6.00 -7.34
N ASP A 211 -21.86 6.62 -7.53
CA ASP A 211 -22.35 7.06 -8.84
C ASP A 211 -21.47 8.16 -9.43
N SER A 212 -21.47 8.30 -10.76
CA SER A 212 -20.73 9.36 -11.45
C SER A 212 -21.25 10.74 -11.06
N PRO A 213 -20.39 11.69 -10.73
CA PRO A 213 -20.77 13.09 -10.46
C PRO A 213 -21.39 13.76 -11.70
N LEU A 214 -21.15 13.18 -12.88
CA LEU A 214 -21.72 13.63 -14.15
C LEU A 214 -23.09 12.99 -14.48
N ARG A 215 -23.75 12.31 -13.52
CA ARG A 215 -25.02 11.60 -13.72
C ARG A 215 -26.11 12.51 -14.35
N ASN A 216 -26.16 13.76 -13.92
CA ASN A 216 -27.16 14.75 -14.39
C ASN A 216 -26.77 15.49 -15.67
N MET A 217 -25.58 15.23 -16.23
CA MET A 217 -25.11 15.83 -17.47
C MET A 217 -25.75 15.14 -18.69
N LYS A 218 -25.85 15.90 -19.82
CA LYS A 218 -26.27 15.32 -21.11
C LYS A 218 -25.42 14.07 -21.45
N ALA A 219 -26.06 12.99 -21.86
CA ALA A 219 -25.42 11.68 -22.09
C ALA A 219 -24.24 11.76 -23.08
N SER A 220 -24.34 12.58 -24.14
CA SER A 220 -23.27 12.77 -25.13
C SER A 220 -22.02 13.42 -24.51
N SER A 221 -22.20 14.49 -23.74
CA SER A 221 -21.09 15.20 -23.09
C SER A 221 -20.43 14.33 -22.01
N ARG A 222 -21.22 13.55 -21.28
CA ARG A 222 -20.70 12.58 -20.31
C ARG A 222 -19.85 11.51 -20.99
N ARG A 223 -20.39 10.88 -22.07
CA ARG A 223 -19.65 9.86 -22.83
C ARG A 223 -18.35 10.39 -23.39
N LEU A 224 -18.34 11.61 -23.92
CA LEU A 224 -17.11 12.22 -24.44
C LEU A 224 -16.03 12.34 -23.34
N ARG A 225 -16.40 12.81 -22.15
CA ARG A 225 -15.45 12.92 -21.01
C ARG A 225 -14.95 11.55 -20.57
N GLU A 226 -15.82 10.55 -20.49
CA GLU A 226 -15.43 9.16 -20.16
C GLU A 226 -14.46 8.61 -21.23
N ILE A 227 -14.73 8.82 -22.52
CA ILE A 227 -13.84 8.40 -23.62
C ILE A 227 -12.47 9.08 -23.49
N VAL A 228 -12.41 10.37 -23.21
CA VAL A 228 -11.14 11.08 -22.98
C VAL A 228 -10.34 10.42 -21.84
N VAL A 229 -11.00 10.02 -20.75
CA VAL A 229 -10.32 9.30 -19.66
C VAL A 229 -9.78 7.96 -20.15
N TYR A 230 -10.58 7.16 -20.86
CA TYR A 230 -10.14 5.85 -21.34
C TYR A 230 -8.99 5.95 -22.34
N VAL A 231 -9.05 6.91 -23.27
CA VAL A 231 -7.94 7.17 -24.21
C VAL A 231 -6.69 7.64 -23.46
N GLY A 232 -6.85 8.54 -22.47
CA GLY A 232 -5.72 8.99 -21.64
C GLY A 232 -5.05 7.84 -20.88
N VAL A 233 -5.84 6.93 -20.30
CA VAL A 233 -5.33 5.72 -19.62
C VAL A 233 -4.62 4.79 -20.58
N LEU A 234 -5.20 4.59 -21.78
CA LEU A 234 -4.57 3.77 -22.83
C LEU A 234 -3.22 4.36 -23.27
N LEU A 235 -3.11 5.68 -23.37
CA LEU A 235 -1.84 6.36 -23.69
C LEU A 235 -0.82 6.28 -22.55
N CYS A 236 -1.26 6.17 -21.28
CA CYS A 236 -0.34 5.96 -20.17
C CYS A 236 0.28 4.56 -20.17
N PHE A 237 -0.38 3.56 -20.77
CA PHE A 237 0.10 2.18 -20.78
C PHE A 237 1.52 2.03 -21.34
N PRO A 238 1.85 2.47 -22.58
CA PRO A 238 3.20 2.32 -23.13
C PRO A 238 4.24 3.11 -22.31
N ILE A 239 3.85 4.21 -21.70
CA ILE A 239 4.75 5.03 -20.87
C ILE A 239 5.13 4.24 -19.61
N ILE A 240 4.14 3.71 -18.87
CA ILE A 240 4.39 2.92 -17.66
C ILE A 240 5.18 1.65 -18.01
N TYR A 241 4.80 0.96 -19.10
CA TYR A 241 5.50 -0.23 -19.58
C TYR A 241 7.00 0.05 -19.82
N ALA A 242 7.31 1.14 -20.54
CA ALA A 242 8.70 1.53 -20.80
C ALA A 242 9.46 1.85 -19.50
N MET A 243 8.80 2.53 -18.55
CA MET A 243 9.40 2.94 -17.26
C MET A 243 9.72 1.75 -16.36
N ILE A 244 8.84 0.74 -16.26
CA ILE A 244 9.10 -0.45 -15.45
C ILE A 244 10.06 -1.44 -16.15
N HIS A 245 10.05 -1.46 -17.47
CA HIS A 245 10.99 -2.28 -18.24
C HIS A 245 12.42 -1.73 -18.15
N ASN A 246 12.59 -0.42 -18.27
CA ASN A 246 13.87 0.29 -18.11
C ASN A 246 13.77 1.33 -16.98
N THR A 247 14.30 0.99 -15.82
CA THR A 247 14.19 1.80 -14.60
C THR A 247 14.89 3.17 -14.71
N ARG A 248 15.78 3.41 -15.67
CA ARG A 248 16.36 4.75 -15.92
C ARG A 248 15.30 5.78 -16.28
N TYR A 249 14.24 5.38 -16.99
CA TYR A 249 13.11 6.29 -17.27
C TYR A 249 12.34 6.62 -16.01
N THR A 250 12.22 5.65 -15.09
CA THR A 250 11.66 5.90 -13.74
C THR A 250 12.51 6.88 -12.96
N ASP A 251 13.85 6.74 -13.01
CA ASP A 251 14.76 7.67 -12.34
C ASP A 251 14.57 9.10 -12.86
N TYR A 252 14.53 9.31 -14.18
CA TYR A 252 14.29 10.62 -14.78
C TYR A 252 12.94 11.22 -14.38
N PHE A 253 11.89 10.39 -14.36
CA PHE A 253 10.57 10.82 -13.90
C PHE A 253 10.61 11.25 -12.44
N MET A 254 11.19 10.44 -11.57
CA MET A 254 11.28 10.76 -10.13
C MET A 254 12.15 12.00 -9.88
N TYR A 255 13.31 12.12 -10.53
CA TYR A 255 14.17 13.30 -10.40
C TYR A 255 13.53 14.59 -10.90
N THR A 256 12.49 14.50 -11.73
CA THR A 256 11.77 15.66 -12.25
C THR A 256 10.53 16.00 -11.41
N ILE A 257 9.68 15.01 -11.12
CA ILE A 257 8.36 15.26 -10.51
C ILE A 257 8.46 15.70 -9.05
N GLY A 258 9.42 15.21 -8.29
CA GLY A 258 9.60 15.56 -6.89
C GLY A 258 10.00 17.02 -6.68
N PRO A 259 11.10 17.49 -7.28
CA PRO A 259 11.48 18.89 -7.21
C PRO A 259 10.37 19.82 -7.70
N LEU A 260 9.65 19.44 -8.78
CA LEU A 260 8.52 20.22 -9.28
C LEU A 260 7.39 20.31 -8.24
N ALA A 261 7.04 19.21 -7.59
CA ALA A 261 6.00 19.18 -6.55
C ALA A 261 6.40 20.02 -5.32
N ILE A 262 7.67 19.96 -4.90
CA ILE A 262 8.20 20.79 -3.82
C ILE A 262 8.16 22.27 -4.22
N LEU A 263 8.57 22.60 -5.44
CA LEU A 263 8.51 23.97 -5.95
C LEU A 263 7.08 24.51 -5.93
N LEU A 264 6.11 23.76 -6.44
CA LEU A 264 4.69 24.14 -6.41
C LEU A 264 4.18 24.33 -4.97
N PHE A 265 4.57 23.46 -4.05
CA PHE A 265 4.24 23.62 -2.63
C PHE A 265 4.81 24.92 -2.04
N VAL A 266 6.07 25.22 -2.32
CA VAL A 266 6.74 26.45 -1.84
C VAL A 266 6.06 27.69 -2.41
N ILE A 267 5.72 27.69 -3.71
CA ILE A 267 4.99 28.80 -4.34
C ILE A 267 3.65 29.04 -3.63
N GLU A 268 2.87 27.98 -3.37
CA GLU A 268 1.59 28.11 -2.65
C GLU A 268 1.79 28.57 -1.20
N LEU A 269 2.83 28.05 -0.52
CA LEU A 269 3.16 28.46 0.84
C LEU A 269 3.48 29.97 0.93
N ILE A 270 4.19 30.53 -0.05
CA ILE A 270 4.53 31.96 -0.10
C ILE A 270 3.28 32.82 -0.30
N LYS A 271 2.31 32.39 -1.12
CA LYS A 271 1.05 33.11 -1.37
C LYS A 271 0.16 33.23 -0.12
N ILE A 272 0.29 32.34 0.84
CA ILE A 272 -0.55 32.33 2.04
C ILE A 272 -0.14 33.47 2.98
N LYS A 273 -1.06 34.39 3.28
CA LYS A 273 -0.80 35.51 4.19
C LYS A 273 -0.80 35.09 5.68
N SER A 274 -1.62 34.09 6.04
CA SER A 274 -1.76 33.64 7.44
C SER A 274 -0.54 32.85 7.89
N ILE A 275 0.17 33.36 8.89
CA ILE A 275 1.33 32.68 9.49
C ILE A 275 0.94 31.35 10.19
N GLN A 276 -0.28 31.28 10.71
CA GLN A 276 -0.79 30.08 11.39
C GLN A 276 -0.99 28.95 10.37
N ILE A 277 -1.55 29.25 9.19
CA ILE A 277 -1.74 28.28 8.12
C ILE A 277 -0.39 27.83 7.57
N ARG A 278 0.56 28.77 7.36
CA ARG A 278 1.93 28.43 6.93
C ARG A 278 2.59 27.45 7.90
N LYS A 279 2.50 27.69 9.20
CA LYS A 279 3.05 26.80 10.24
C LYS A 279 2.46 25.39 10.17
N LYS A 280 1.14 25.27 10.02
CA LYS A 280 0.45 23.97 9.88
C LYS A 280 0.92 23.22 8.64
N LEU A 281 1.03 23.90 7.50
CA LEU A 281 1.50 23.28 6.25
C LEU A 281 2.97 22.86 6.32
N MET A 282 3.83 23.65 6.99
CA MET A 282 5.22 23.25 7.26
C MET A 282 5.27 21.99 8.14
N ALA A 283 4.44 21.91 9.19
CA ALA A 283 4.34 20.70 10.02
C ALA A 283 3.89 19.49 9.20
N ALA A 284 2.87 19.65 8.34
CA ALA A 284 2.42 18.60 7.45
C ALA A 284 3.52 18.13 6.49
N MET A 285 4.30 19.05 5.90
CA MET A 285 5.41 18.69 5.00
C MET A 285 6.52 17.95 5.75
N ILE A 286 6.89 18.36 6.97
CA ILE A 286 7.85 17.64 7.81
C ILE A 286 7.38 16.20 8.05
N LEU A 287 6.12 16.01 8.43
CA LEU A 287 5.56 14.68 8.66
C LEU A 287 5.49 13.84 7.38
N ILE A 288 5.20 14.46 6.22
CA ILE A 288 5.25 13.80 4.91
C ILE A 288 6.68 13.29 4.63
N VAL A 289 7.71 14.12 4.82
CA VAL A 289 9.10 13.71 4.59
C VAL A 289 9.49 12.55 5.52
N PHE A 290 9.16 12.61 6.80
CA PHE A 290 9.40 11.49 7.71
C PHE A 290 8.60 10.24 7.33
N SER A 291 7.39 10.38 6.78
CA SER A 291 6.62 9.24 6.25
C SER A 291 7.32 8.60 5.05
N VAL A 292 7.91 9.39 4.15
CA VAL A 292 8.71 8.85 3.03
C VAL A 292 9.88 8.01 3.57
N LEU A 293 10.63 8.54 4.53
CA LEU A 293 11.76 7.82 5.13
C LEU A 293 11.30 6.53 5.83
N PHE A 294 10.23 6.61 6.62
CA PHE A 294 9.70 5.44 7.33
C PHE A 294 9.30 4.34 6.37
N PHE A 295 8.45 4.65 5.38
CA PHE A 295 7.99 3.65 4.43
C PHE A 295 9.07 3.18 3.46
N ALA A 296 10.07 4.02 3.14
CA ALA A 296 11.23 3.58 2.35
C ALA A 296 12.04 2.49 3.08
N PHE A 297 12.17 2.58 4.40
CA PHE A 297 12.82 1.55 5.20
C PHE A 297 11.88 0.35 5.44
N PHE A 298 10.60 0.58 5.74
CA PHE A 298 9.62 -0.45 6.06
C PHE A 298 9.29 -1.38 4.88
N GLU A 299 9.17 -0.85 3.66
CA GLU A 299 8.64 -1.54 2.48
C GLU A 299 9.67 -2.45 1.77
N GLN A 300 10.54 -3.11 2.55
CA GLN A 300 11.54 -4.05 2.01
C GLN A 300 11.00 -5.46 1.76
N SER A 301 9.78 -5.77 2.23
CA SER A 301 9.23 -7.14 2.23
C SER A 301 9.09 -7.78 0.84
N GLY A 302 8.72 -7.00 -0.18
CA GLY A 302 8.61 -7.52 -1.55
C GLY A 302 9.88 -7.34 -2.39
N GLY A 303 10.91 -6.70 -1.82
CA GLY A 303 12.22 -6.47 -2.43
C GLY A 303 13.32 -7.27 -1.74
N ALA A 304 14.20 -6.55 -1.03
CA ALA A 304 15.40 -7.13 -0.40
C ALA A 304 15.09 -8.28 0.56
N LEU A 305 14.05 -8.17 1.39
CA LEU A 305 13.67 -9.25 2.33
C LEU A 305 13.15 -10.50 1.61
N ALA A 306 12.48 -10.35 0.46
CA ALA A 306 12.02 -11.51 -0.31
C ALA A 306 13.20 -12.29 -0.91
N ILE A 307 14.20 -11.60 -1.43
CA ILE A 307 15.42 -12.23 -1.99
C ILE A 307 16.26 -12.82 -0.87
N PHE A 308 16.42 -12.11 0.25
CA PHE A 308 17.10 -12.64 1.43
C PHE A 308 16.40 -13.89 1.98
N ALA A 309 15.07 -13.88 2.03
CA ALA A 309 14.30 -15.04 2.46
C ALA A 309 14.49 -16.23 1.52
N GLU A 310 14.55 -15.99 0.22
CA GLU A 310 14.77 -17.04 -0.79
C GLU A 310 16.16 -17.65 -0.70
N SER A 311 17.18 -16.81 -0.48
CA SER A 311 18.58 -17.24 -0.57
C SER A 311 19.15 -17.75 0.75
N ASN A 312 18.79 -17.10 1.87
CA ASN A 312 19.57 -17.19 3.10
C ASN A 312 18.78 -17.66 4.33
N LEU A 313 17.51 -18.04 4.21
CA LEU A 313 16.74 -18.50 5.38
C LEU A 313 16.43 -20.00 5.34
N SER A 314 16.50 -20.61 6.51
CA SER A 314 16.11 -22.00 6.71
C SER A 314 14.58 -22.18 6.56
N HIS A 315 14.14 -23.36 6.12
CA HIS A 315 12.72 -23.70 6.02
C HIS A 315 12.10 -24.16 7.34
N LYS A 316 12.77 -23.94 8.49
CA LYS A 316 12.27 -24.34 9.81
C LYS A 316 11.80 -23.15 10.61
N LEU A 317 10.49 -23.10 10.90
CA LEU A 317 9.88 -22.17 11.84
C LEU A 317 9.36 -22.95 13.06
N LEU A 318 10.04 -22.82 14.20
CA LEU A 318 9.81 -23.65 15.39
C LEU A 318 9.90 -25.16 15.04
N PHE A 319 8.75 -25.83 15.01
CA PHE A 319 8.66 -27.29 14.69
C PHE A 319 8.10 -27.54 13.28
N PHE A 320 7.74 -26.48 12.55
CA PHE A 320 7.10 -26.60 11.23
C PHE A 320 8.13 -26.40 10.12
N THR A 321 7.95 -27.10 9.01
CA THR A 321 8.66 -26.84 7.77
C THR A 321 7.77 -25.96 6.89
N ILE A 322 8.24 -24.74 6.58
CA ILE A 322 7.50 -23.74 5.83
C ILE A 322 8.47 -22.95 4.93
N ASP A 323 7.99 -22.55 3.77
CA ASP A 323 8.79 -21.71 2.87
C ASP A 323 9.04 -20.32 3.49
N PRO A 324 10.29 -19.82 3.49
CA PRO A 324 10.61 -18.53 4.07
C PRO A 324 9.87 -17.35 3.42
N ASN A 325 9.55 -17.43 2.13
CA ASN A 325 8.78 -16.38 1.46
C ASN A 325 7.29 -16.39 1.82
N ILE A 326 6.72 -17.54 2.21
CA ILE A 326 5.39 -17.57 2.83
C ILE A 326 5.42 -16.78 4.14
N VAL A 327 6.43 -17.00 4.99
CA VAL A 327 6.59 -16.27 6.25
C VAL A 327 6.82 -14.78 5.99
N ASN A 328 7.71 -14.44 5.06
CA ASN A 328 7.99 -13.06 4.66
C ASN A 328 6.73 -12.28 4.23
N ASN A 329 5.87 -12.89 3.42
CA ASN A 329 4.67 -12.23 2.90
C ASN A 329 3.47 -12.23 3.84
N SER A 330 3.42 -13.16 4.81
CA SER A 330 2.23 -13.39 5.62
C SER A 330 2.37 -12.89 7.06
N SER A 331 3.60 -12.83 7.60
CA SER A 331 3.84 -12.52 9.02
C SER A 331 3.32 -11.15 9.43
N ASN A 332 3.58 -10.11 8.64
CA ASN A 332 3.10 -8.77 8.96
C ASN A 332 1.56 -8.74 9.02
N ALA A 333 0.87 -9.28 8.01
CA ALA A 333 -0.59 -9.30 7.98
C ALA A 333 -1.18 -10.09 9.18
N LEU A 334 -0.59 -11.24 9.51
CA LEU A 334 -0.99 -12.02 10.68
C LEU A 334 -0.80 -11.24 11.98
N PHE A 335 0.37 -10.63 12.16
CA PHE A 335 0.66 -9.84 13.37
C PHE A 335 -0.20 -8.58 13.46
N VAL A 336 -0.50 -7.90 12.36
CA VAL A 336 -1.43 -6.77 12.36
C VAL A 336 -2.82 -7.19 12.81
N ILE A 337 -3.36 -8.32 12.32
CA ILE A 337 -4.67 -8.84 12.72
C ILE A 337 -4.72 -9.07 14.23
N VAL A 338 -3.68 -9.68 14.80
CA VAL A 338 -3.63 -10.04 16.23
C VAL A 338 -3.32 -8.83 17.11
N LEU A 339 -2.36 -8.00 16.72
CA LEU A 339 -1.80 -6.95 17.57
C LEU A 339 -2.55 -5.62 17.46
N SER A 340 -3.21 -5.32 16.34
CA SER A 340 -3.92 -4.04 16.18
C SER A 340 -4.97 -3.78 17.26
N PRO A 341 -5.83 -4.76 17.66
CA PRO A 341 -6.74 -4.57 18.79
C PRO A 341 -6.00 -4.33 20.12
N LEU A 342 -4.88 -5.04 20.35
CA LEU A 342 -4.09 -4.92 21.57
C LEU A 342 -3.42 -3.53 21.67
N PHE A 343 -2.89 -3.03 20.57
CA PHE A 343 -2.34 -1.67 20.49
C PHE A 343 -3.42 -0.60 20.68
N GLY A 344 -4.61 -0.79 20.12
CA GLY A 344 -5.76 0.08 20.37
C GLY A 344 -6.10 0.15 21.87
N LEU A 345 -6.15 -0.99 22.54
CA LEU A 345 -6.38 -1.06 23.99
C LEU A 345 -5.22 -0.42 24.79
N LEU A 346 -3.99 -0.61 24.38
CA LEU A 346 -2.81 -0.01 24.98
C LEU A 346 -2.88 1.52 24.93
N TRP A 347 -3.22 2.11 23.79
CA TRP A 347 -3.37 3.56 23.65
C TRP A 347 -4.49 4.10 24.53
N LEU A 348 -5.65 3.42 24.58
CA LEU A 348 -6.76 3.79 25.46
C LEU A 348 -6.37 3.69 26.94
N TRP A 349 -5.61 2.68 27.33
CA TRP A 349 -5.10 2.50 28.69
C TRP A 349 -4.13 3.63 29.06
N LEU A 350 -3.15 3.94 28.20
CA LEU A 350 -2.22 5.05 28.43
C LEU A 350 -2.93 6.41 28.49
N ALA A 351 -3.98 6.60 27.68
CA ALA A 351 -4.78 7.84 27.69
C ALA A 351 -5.47 8.07 29.06
N LYS A 352 -5.94 7.01 29.73
CA LYS A 352 -6.52 7.11 31.09
C LYS A 352 -5.55 7.70 32.10
N PHE A 353 -4.26 7.40 31.96
CA PHE A 353 -3.19 7.92 32.81
C PHE A 353 -2.55 9.20 32.28
N LYS A 354 -3.07 9.79 31.21
CA LYS A 354 -2.48 10.96 30.50
C LYS A 354 -1.05 10.73 30.01
N LEU A 355 -0.70 9.46 29.78
CA LEU A 355 0.62 9.00 29.30
C LEU A 355 0.62 8.69 27.80
N GLU A 356 -0.51 8.85 27.10
CA GLU A 356 -0.58 8.60 25.67
C GLU A 356 0.39 9.54 24.93
N PRO A 357 1.36 8.99 24.16
CA PRO A 357 2.29 9.80 23.37
C PRO A 357 1.53 10.61 22.33
N ASN A 358 1.97 11.85 22.11
CA ASN A 358 1.44 12.64 21.00
C ASN A 358 1.83 12.04 19.65
N THR A 359 1.13 12.48 18.59
CA THR A 359 1.35 12.03 17.21
C THR A 359 2.82 12.01 16.78
N VAL A 360 3.58 13.08 17.07
CA VAL A 360 5.00 13.19 16.65
C VAL A 360 5.87 12.18 17.39
N ILE A 361 5.61 11.95 18.68
CA ILE A 361 6.32 10.93 19.46
C ILE A 361 5.95 9.52 18.97
N LYS A 362 4.69 9.26 18.60
CA LYS A 362 4.29 7.97 17.99
C LYS A 362 5.08 7.70 16.71
N PHE A 363 5.30 8.73 15.86
CA PHE A 363 6.20 8.62 14.70
C PHE A 363 7.63 8.23 15.11
N GLY A 364 8.19 8.88 16.13
CA GLY A 364 9.51 8.56 16.63
C GLY A 364 9.62 7.14 17.17
N LEU A 365 8.65 6.69 17.96
CA LEU A 365 8.56 5.31 18.45
C LEU A 365 8.49 4.31 17.29
N GLY A 366 7.73 4.62 16.24
CA GLY A 366 7.69 3.81 15.01
C GLY A 366 9.09 3.62 14.41
N PHE A 367 9.88 4.67 14.27
CA PHE A 367 11.25 4.57 13.80
C PHE A 367 12.16 3.77 14.74
N LEU A 368 12.02 3.92 16.07
CA LEU A 368 12.81 3.15 17.03
C LEU A 368 12.50 1.66 16.96
N PHE A 369 11.24 1.27 16.86
CA PHE A 369 10.86 -0.14 16.65
C PHE A 369 11.35 -0.65 15.29
N LEU A 370 11.29 0.17 14.24
CA LEU A 370 11.80 -0.19 12.93
C LEU A 370 13.32 -0.41 12.97
N SER A 371 14.06 0.47 13.66
CA SER A 371 15.49 0.29 13.92
C SER A 371 15.77 -1.02 14.66
N ALA A 372 15.05 -1.28 15.74
CA ALA A 372 15.18 -2.53 16.50
C ALA A 372 14.93 -3.76 15.64
N SER A 373 13.90 -3.73 14.78
CA SER A 373 13.60 -4.79 13.83
C SER A 373 14.76 -5.07 12.89
N PHE A 374 15.36 -4.02 12.31
CA PHE A 374 16.52 -4.17 11.42
C PHE A 374 17.78 -4.63 12.15
N TYR A 375 17.98 -4.27 13.41
CA TYR A 375 19.05 -4.87 14.22
C TYR A 375 18.81 -6.36 14.49
N VAL A 376 17.56 -6.80 14.67
CA VAL A 376 17.23 -8.22 14.76
C VAL A 376 17.54 -8.92 13.43
N LEU A 377 17.19 -8.32 12.28
CA LEU A 377 17.57 -8.84 10.96
C LEU A 377 19.09 -8.90 10.78
N TYR A 378 19.82 -7.86 11.17
CA TYR A 378 21.28 -7.85 11.17
C TYR A 378 21.87 -8.99 11.98
N SER A 379 21.29 -9.27 13.14
CA SER A 379 21.77 -10.33 14.04
C SER A 379 21.66 -11.75 13.45
N THR A 380 20.87 -11.94 12.39
CA THR A 380 20.70 -13.26 11.73
C THR A 380 22.03 -13.84 11.27
N ARG A 381 23.01 -13.00 10.90
CA ARG A 381 24.37 -13.41 10.49
C ARG A 381 25.11 -14.23 11.57
N TYR A 382 24.86 -13.95 12.84
CA TYR A 382 25.54 -14.62 13.96
C TYR A 382 24.96 -16.01 14.27
N PHE A 383 23.79 -16.30 13.70
CA PHE A 383 23.06 -17.55 13.87
C PHE A 383 22.91 -18.32 12.55
N ALA A 384 23.69 -17.95 11.55
CA ALA A 384 23.74 -18.65 10.28
C ALA A 384 24.69 -19.85 10.37
N ASP A 385 24.41 -20.88 9.59
CA ASP A 385 25.31 -22.02 9.43
C ASP A 385 26.50 -21.69 8.52
N ASN A 386 27.42 -22.65 8.36
CA ASN A 386 28.61 -22.49 7.51
C ASN A 386 28.29 -22.26 6.02
N ASN A 387 27.06 -22.55 5.59
CA ASN A 387 26.61 -22.35 4.21
C ASN A 387 25.92 -20.99 4.02
N GLY A 388 25.84 -20.16 5.07
CA GLY A 388 25.17 -18.85 5.01
C GLY A 388 23.65 -18.92 5.15
N ILE A 389 23.11 -20.00 5.73
CA ILE A 389 21.66 -20.17 5.98
C ILE A 389 21.34 -19.75 7.40
N ALA A 390 20.57 -18.68 7.55
CA ALA A 390 20.17 -18.09 8.81
C ALA A 390 18.81 -18.62 9.34
N SER A 391 18.49 -18.31 10.60
CA SER A 391 17.29 -18.80 11.27
C SER A 391 16.03 -18.03 10.83
N LEU A 392 15.01 -18.76 10.35
CA LEU A 392 13.68 -18.22 10.06
C LEU A 392 12.96 -17.73 11.33
N ASN A 393 13.27 -18.27 12.50
CA ASN A 393 12.68 -17.82 13.78
C ASN A 393 13.11 -16.39 14.10
N ILE A 394 14.39 -16.05 13.95
CA ILE A 394 14.89 -14.68 14.19
C ILE A 394 14.28 -13.70 13.19
N PHE A 395 14.18 -14.11 11.92
CA PHE A 395 13.50 -13.33 10.90
C PHE A 395 12.03 -13.04 11.25
N THR A 396 11.31 -14.04 11.78
CA THR A 396 9.91 -13.87 12.22
C THR A 396 9.79 -12.93 13.42
N ILE A 397 10.75 -12.97 14.37
CA ILE A 397 10.81 -12.01 15.49
C ILE A 397 11.03 -10.60 14.97
N ALA A 398 11.88 -10.42 13.95
CA ALA A 398 12.07 -9.10 13.33
C ALA A 398 10.74 -8.56 12.75
N TYR A 399 9.94 -9.41 12.08
CA TYR A 399 8.61 -9.02 11.60
C TYR A 399 7.63 -8.66 12.71
N LEU A 400 7.68 -9.34 13.86
CA LEU A 400 6.89 -8.96 15.02
C LEU A 400 7.22 -7.54 15.48
N VAL A 401 8.52 -7.22 15.62
CA VAL A 401 8.99 -5.88 16.03
C VAL A 401 8.68 -4.84 14.95
N MET A 402 8.81 -5.19 13.66
CA MET A 402 8.46 -4.34 12.53
C MET A 402 6.96 -3.98 12.53
N THR A 403 6.10 -4.91 12.92
CA THR A 403 4.67 -4.66 13.07
C THR A 403 4.37 -3.66 14.19
N PHE A 404 5.13 -3.67 15.30
CA PHE A 404 5.01 -2.63 16.32
C PHE A 404 5.33 -1.24 15.75
N ALA A 405 6.35 -1.13 14.90
CA ALA A 405 6.68 0.12 14.22
C ALA A 405 5.51 0.62 13.37
N GLU A 406 4.89 -0.25 12.59
CA GLU A 406 3.73 0.07 11.76
C GLU A 406 2.53 0.53 12.58
N LEU A 407 2.20 -0.19 13.66
CA LEU A 407 1.05 0.13 14.52
C LEU A 407 1.21 1.46 15.29
N CYS A 408 2.43 1.96 15.44
CA CYS A 408 2.67 3.29 15.99
C CYS A 408 2.36 4.41 14.99
N LEU A 409 2.54 4.18 13.68
CA LEU A 409 2.53 5.22 12.66
C LEU A 409 1.29 5.17 11.76
N SER A 410 0.84 3.98 11.36
CA SER A 410 -0.18 3.77 10.34
C SER A 410 -1.52 4.47 10.60
N PRO A 411 -2.05 4.55 11.86
CA PRO A 411 -3.33 5.21 12.10
C PRO A 411 -3.28 6.73 11.94
N VAL A 412 -2.09 7.33 11.88
CA VAL A 412 -1.90 8.77 12.06
C VAL A 412 -1.64 9.51 10.74
N GLY A 413 -0.89 8.89 9.81
CA GLY A 413 -0.26 9.58 8.68
C GLY A 413 -1.19 10.46 7.84
N LEU A 414 -2.14 9.86 7.12
CA LEU A 414 -3.04 10.59 6.22
C LEU A 414 -3.99 11.52 7.00
N SER A 415 -4.49 11.07 8.14
CA SER A 415 -5.43 11.83 8.98
C SER A 415 -4.82 13.15 9.44
N ILE A 416 -3.56 13.15 9.87
CA ILE A 416 -2.92 14.37 10.37
C ILE A 416 -2.62 15.36 9.24
N VAL A 417 -2.25 14.89 8.05
CA VAL A 417 -2.02 15.76 6.89
C VAL A 417 -3.31 16.48 6.49
N THR A 418 -4.43 15.77 6.47
CA THR A 418 -5.73 16.39 6.16
C THR A 418 -6.18 17.39 7.24
N LYS A 419 -5.97 17.09 8.52
CA LYS A 419 -6.29 18.01 9.63
C LYS A 419 -5.44 19.29 9.62
N LEU A 420 -4.18 19.20 9.19
CA LEU A 420 -3.27 20.34 9.10
C LEU A 420 -3.51 21.19 7.84
N SER A 421 -4.24 20.69 6.87
CA SER A 421 -4.45 21.33 5.57
C SER A 421 -5.72 22.21 5.58
N PRO A 422 -5.67 23.44 5.07
CA PRO A 422 -6.87 24.24 4.84
C PRO A 422 -7.68 23.63 3.68
N LYS A 423 -9.01 23.81 3.70
CA LYS A 423 -9.95 23.21 2.74
C LYS A 423 -9.58 23.46 1.27
N ASN A 424 -9.14 24.67 0.95
CA ASN A 424 -8.75 25.05 -0.43
C ASN A 424 -7.45 24.39 -0.93
N LEU A 425 -6.60 23.88 -0.04
CA LEU A 425 -5.34 23.19 -0.37
C LEU A 425 -5.38 21.68 -0.09
N SER A 426 -6.50 21.16 0.38
CA SER A 426 -6.65 19.75 0.73
C SER A 426 -6.29 18.82 -0.43
N GLY A 427 -6.75 19.13 -1.66
CA GLY A 427 -6.43 18.34 -2.85
C GLY A 427 -4.94 18.31 -3.18
N MET A 428 -4.24 19.44 -3.05
CA MET A 428 -2.79 19.52 -3.25
C MET A 428 -2.04 18.69 -2.19
N MET A 429 -2.41 18.82 -0.92
CA MET A 429 -1.76 18.08 0.16
C MET A 429 -1.99 16.57 0.07
N MET A 430 -3.17 16.16 -0.40
CA MET A 430 -3.45 14.75 -0.73
C MET A 430 -2.59 14.26 -1.89
N GLY A 431 -2.43 15.10 -2.93
CA GLY A 431 -1.51 14.81 -4.04
C GLY A 431 -0.07 14.62 -3.58
N LEU A 432 0.42 15.49 -2.70
CA LEU A 432 1.75 15.39 -2.10
C LEU A 432 1.90 14.12 -1.24
N TRP A 433 0.86 13.72 -0.51
CA TRP A 433 0.87 12.48 0.27
C TRP A 433 1.01 11.23 -0.62
N PHE A 434 0.24 11.14 -1.72
CA PHE A 434 0.35 10.01 -2.64
C PHE A 434 1.67 10.00 -3.41
N LEU A 435 2.16 11.19 -3.80
CA LEU A 435 3.48 11.31 -4.40
C LEU A 435 4.58 10.89 -3.41
N ALA A 436 4.47 11.29 -2.15
CA ALA A 436 5.36 10.85 -1.08
C ALA A 436 5.36 9.32 -0.92
N SER A 437 4.17 8.70 -0.96
CA SER A 437 4.06 7.24 -0.92
C SER A 437 4.74 6.58 -2.13
N SER A 438 4.60 7.17 -3.32
CA SER A 438 5.31 6.73 -4.53
C SER A 438 6.84 6.84 -4.36
N TYR A 439 7.32 7.96 -3.82
CA TYR A 439 8.75 8.14 -3.50
C TYR A 439 9.25 7.13 -2.47
N ALA A 440 8.47 6.84 -1.45
CA ALA A 440 8.85 5.84 -0.44
C ALA A 440 9.12 4.47 -1.09
N GLN A 441 8.26 4.04 -2.01
CA GLN A 441 8.43 2.78 -2.73
C GLN A 441 9.63 2.80 -3.68
N TYR A 442 9.83 3.91 -4.40
CA TYR A 442 10.99 4.09 -5.26
C TYR A 442 12.30 4.02 -4.47
N VAL A 443 12.39 4.76 -3.36
CA VAL A 443 13.56 4.75 -2.48
C VAL A 443 13.74 3.38 -1.82
N ALA A 444 12.67 2.67 -1.45
CA ALA A 444 12.76 1.29 -0.96
C ALA A 444 13.45 0.37 -1.98
N GLY A 445 13.11 0.50 -3.26
CA GLY A 445 13.78 -0.23 -4.35
C GLY A 445 15.27 0.11 -4.47
N LEU A 446 15.62 1.40 -4.37
CA LEU A 446 17.03 1.85 -4.39
C LEU A 446 17.82 1.29 -3.19
N LEU A 447 17.24 1.32 -1.99
CA LEU A 447 17.85 0.76 -0.78
C LEU A 447 18.03 -0.75 -0.90
N GLY A 448 17.01 -1.47 -1.39
CA GLY A 448 17.09 -2.91 -1.67
C GLY A 448 18.17 -3.26 -2.69
N ALA A 449 18.28 -2.48 -3.76
CA ALA A 449 19.35 -2.62 -4.74
C ALA A 449 20.74 -2.37 -4.16
N GLY A 450 20.86 -1.41 -3.24
CA GLY A 450 22.12 -1.13 -2.53
C GLY A 450 22.54 -2.23 -1.55
N MET A 451 21.60 -3.04 -1.06
CA MET A 451 21.87 -4.18 -0.19
C MET A 451 22.24 -5.46 -0.97
N SER A 452 21.93 -5.51 -2.27
CA SER A 452 22.21 -6.66 -3.10
C SER A 452 23.72 -6.81 -3.33
N SER A 453 24.22 -8.05 -3.41
CA SER A 453 25.62 -8.31 -3.71
C SER A 453 26.02 -7.69 -5.05
N SER A 454 27.25 -7.17 -5.10
CA SER A 454 27.83 -6.58 -6.31
C SER A 454 28.32 -7.64 -7.33
N TYR A 455 28.41 -8.90 -6.91
CA TYR A 455 28.91 -10.00 -7.74
C TYR A 455 27.74 -10.85 -8.28
N GLU A 456 27.71 -11.09 -9.58
CA GLU A 456 26.65 -11.92 -10.22
C GLU A 456 26.61 -13.36 -9.70
N ASN A 457 27.77 -13.93 -9.33
CA ASN A 457 27.90 -15.28 -8.78
C ASN A 457 28.30 -15.27 -7.30
N ALA A 458 27.72 -14.36 -6.50
CA ALA A 458 27.99 -14.30 -5.08
C ALA A 458 27.57 -15.59 -4.36
N SER A 459 28.43 -16.10 -3.47
CA SER A 459 28.09 -17.22 -2.59
C SER A 459 26.92 -16.82 -1.67
N LEU A 460 26.22 -17.82 -1.09
CA LEU A 460 25.16 -17.57 -0.10
C LEU A 460 25.70 -16.80 1.10
N THR A 461 26.94 -17.06 1.49
CA THR A 461 27.62 -16.36 2.57
C THR A 461 27.85 -14.88 2.19
N ASP A 462 28.29 -14.59 0.96
CA ASP A 462 28.46 -13.21 0.49
C ASP A 462 27.13 -12.46 0.45
N LYS A 463 26.07 -13.12 -0.01
CA LYS A 463 24.70 -12.56 0.02
C LYS A 463 24.25 -12.28 1.46
N LEU A 464 24.45 -13.22 2.39
CA LEU A 464 24.13 -13.04 3.81
C LEU A 464 24.79 -11.79 4.37
N TYR A 465 26.10 -11.62 4.17
CA TYR A 465 26.83 -10.48 4.68
C TYR A 465 26.43 -9.17 4.01
N SER A 466 26.15 -9.17 2.70
CA SER A 466 25.69 -8.00 1.96
C SER A 466 24.34 -7.51 2.49
N TYR A 467 23.33 -8.38 2.54
CA TYR A 467 22.00 -8.02 3.04
C TYR A 467 22.03 -7.61 4.52
N THR A 468 22.71 -8.38 5.38
CA THR A 468 22.73 -8.06 6.81
C THR A 468 23.51 -6.76 7.10
N SER A 469 24.55 -6.43 6.36
CA SER A 469 25.21 -5.12 6.46
C SER A 469 24.29 -3.98 6.01
N GLY A 470 23.47 -4.20 4.99
CA GLY A 470 22.43 -3.27 4.59
C GLY A 470 21.34 -3.10 5.66
N PHE A 471 20.95 -4.18 6.34
CA PHE A 471 20.00 -4.11 7.46
C PHE A 471 20.57 -3.30 8.63
N GLU A 472 21.87 -3.44 8.96
CA GLU A 472 22.55 -2.60 9.95
C GLU A 472 22.50 -1.12 9.55
N GLN A 473 22.76 -0.79 8.29
CA GLN A 473 22.67 0.60 7.81
C GLN A 473 21.25 1.14 7.94
N LEU A 474 20.23 0.37 7.56
CA LEU A 474 18.81 0.78 7.73
C LEU A 474 18.45 0.95 9.20
N ALA A 475 18.94 0.06 10.08
CA ALA A 475 18.75 0.19 11.52
C ALA A 475 19.31 1.52 12.04
N ASN A 476 20.54 1.87 11.65
CA ASN A 476 21.20 3.13 12.02
C ASN A 476 20.42 4.35 11.48
N TYR A 477 19.99 4.32 10.20
CA TYR A 477 19.22 5.42 9.62
C TYR A 477 17.87 5.60 10.32
N ALA A 478 17.17 4.51 10.62
CA ALA A 478 15.91 4.55 11.35
C ALA A 478 16.11 5.06 12.79
N LEU A 479 17.20 4.64 13.49
CA LEU A 479 17.53 5.14 14.81
C LEU A 479 17.74 6.66 14.80
N ILE A 480 18.56 7.15 13.88
CA ILE A 480 18.85 8.59 13.75
C ILE A 480 17.57 9.35 13.44
N ALA A 481 16.76 8.91 12.49
CA ALA A 481 15.50 9.55 12.14
C ALA A 481 14.52 9.58 13.32
N GLY A 482 14.42 8.48 14.08
CA GLY A 482 13.59 8.38 15.29
C GLY A 482 14.03 9.36 16.38
N LEU A 483 15.32 9.43 16.64
CA LEU A 483 15.88 10.37 17.63
C LEU A 483 15.65 11.83 17.20
N ILE A 484 15.89 12.15 15.92
CA ILE A 484 15.67 13.50 15.38
C ILE A 484 14.20 13.92 15.56
N ILE A 485 13.24 13.10 15.14
CA ILE A 485 11.82 13.49 15.22
C ILE A 485 11.34 13.60 16.67
N ILE A 486 11.85 12.78 17.60
CA ILE A 486 11.56 12.87 19.03
C ILE A 486 12.14 14.17 19.61
N LEU A 487 13.39 14.47 19.31
CA LEU A 487 14.07 15.68 19.77
C LEU A 487 13.38 16.95 19.30
N PHE A 488 12.97 16.98 18.01
CA PHE A 488 12.26 18.12 17.43
C PHE A 488 10.74 18.09 17.66
N SER A 489 10.20 17.09 18.39
CA SER A 489 8.77 16.98 18.69
C SER A 489 8.16 18.26 19.29
N PRO A 490 8.79 18.97 20.26
CA PRO A 490 8.21 20.20 20.79
C PRO A 490 8.06 21.30 19.72
N LEU A 491 9.03 21.41 18.81
CA LEU A 491 9.00 22.39 17.72
C LEU A 491 7.91 22.05 16.71
N ILE A 492 7.84 20.79 16.27
CA ILE A 492 6.81 20.32 15.32
C ILE A 492 5.41 20.53 15.90
N ARG A 493 5.18 20.19 17.16
CA ARG A 493 3.92 20.44 17.87
C ARG A 493 3.53 21.92 17.93
N LYS A 494 4.51 22.80 18.13
CA LYS A 494 4.28 24.25 18.08
C LYS A 494 3.83 24.70 16.68
N LEU A 495 4.38 24.10 15.61
CA LEU A 495 3.94 24.35 14.25
C LEU A 495 2.54 23.81 13.97
N MET A 496 2.13 22.71 14.60
CA MET A 496 0.80 22.09 14.43
C MET A 496 -0.34 22.93 15.07
N GLN A 497 -0.05 23.97 15.86
CA GLN A 497 -1.03 24.89 16.41
C GLN A 497 -2.17 24.22 17.20
N GLY A 498 -1.82 23.23 18.04
CA GLY A 498 -2.80 22.53 18.90
C GLY A 498 -3.56 21.38 18.25
N ILE A 499 -3.33 21.08 16.97
CA ILE A 499 -3.86 19.87 16.33
C ILE A 499 -3.09 18.66 16.86
N LYS A 500 -3.87 17.64 17.33
CA LYS A 500 -3.33 16.39 17.91
C LYS A 500 -3.44 15.24 16.92
#